data_040dd0980354146ef57ecb0e6867b3a6
#
_entry.id   040dd0980354146ef57ecb0e6867b3a6
#
_cell.length_a   1.000
_cell.length_b   1.000
_cell.length_c   1.000
_cell.angle_alpha   90.00
_cell.angle_beta   90.00
_cell.angle_gamma   90.00
#
_symmetry.space_group_name_H-M   'P 1'
#
loop_
_entity.id
_entity.type
_entity.pdbx_description
1 polymer ?
#
loop_
_entity_poly.entity_id
_entity_poly.type
_entity_poly.pdbx_seq_one_letter_code
_entity_poly.pdbx_strand_id
1 'polypeptide(L)'
;PRRLRSGLEGGVEARRVTARIADTANRRAIVSRHMSEQDDPINPRDVVDDRLALADRFGLSIGFHNCSQDDYLDIIRGYAEALGLSFEDGDALEWSKRRGARSGRVAWHYVTELAGRAGRPL
;
A
#
# COMPACT_ATOMS: atom_id res chain seq x y z
N PRO A 1 10.85 6.45 -18.14
CA PRO A 1 11.29 5.42 -17.21
C PRO A 1 12.80 5.28 -17.08
N ARG A 2 13.60 5.27 -18.16
CA ARG A 2 15.07 5.16 -18.07
C ARG A 2 15.73 6.34 -17.33
N ARG A 3 15.24 7.56 -17.47
CA ARG A 3 15.77 8.77 -16.78
C ARG A 3 15.54 8.78 -15.28
N LEU A 4 14.44 8.21 -14.81
CA LEU A 4 14.16 8.08 -13.36
C LEU A 4 15.09 7.06 -12.69
N ARG A 5 15.42 5.95 -13.39
CA ARG A 5 16.38 4.97 -12.90
C ARG A 5 17.79 5.57 -12.74
N SER A 6 18.28 6.31 -13.73
CA SER A 6 19.62 6.91 -13.65
C SER A 6 19.76 7.94 -12.51
N GLY A 7 18.68 8.65 -12.18
CA GLY A 7 18.65 9.56 -11.03
C GLY A 7 18.71 8.84 -9.68
N LEU A 8 18.24 7.59 -9.61
CA LEU A 8 18.33 6.72 -8.43
C LEU A 8 19.69 6.00 -8.34
N GLU A 9 20.30 5.71 -9.47
CA GLU A 9 21.57 4.94 -9.58
C GLU A 9 22.84 5.80 -9.42
N GLY A 10 22.71 7.09 -9.05
CA GLY A 10 23.88 7.97 -8.83
C GLY A 10 24.57 8.43 -10.11
N GLY A 11 23.81 8.45 -11.23
CA GLY A 11 24.27 9.05 -12.48
C GLY A 11 24.60 10.54 -12.34
N VAL A 12 25.31 11.09 -13.32
CA VAL A 12 25.88 12.47 -13.36
C VAL A 12 24.88 13.60 -13.08
N GLU A 13 23.57 13.35 -13.21
CA GLU A 13 22.52 14.30 -12.80
C GLU A 13 22.18 14.12 -11.32
N ALA A 14 22.84 14.87 -10.46
CA ALA A 14 22.51 14.96 -9.04
C ALA A 14 21.04 15.39 -8.84
N ARG A 15 20.33 14.71 -7.92
CA ARG A 15 18.98 15.12 -7.51
C ARG A 15 18.96 16.59 -7.11
N ARG A 16 18.04 17.34 -7.66
CA ARG A 16 17.79 18.70 -7.17
C ARG A 16 17.32 18.61 -5.71
N VAL A 17 17.89 19.43 -4.84
CA VAL A 17 17.60 19.45 -3.39
C VAL A 17 16.10 19.65 -3.09
N THR A 18 15.38 20.28 -4.02
CA THR A 18 13.94 20.54 -3.93
C THR A 18 13.04 19.41 -4.40
N ALA A 19 13.63 18.33 -4.96
CA ALA A 19 12.85 17.21 -5.48
C ALA A 19 12.69 16.10 -4.42
N ARG A 20 11.50 15.52 -4.34
CA ARG A 20 11.20 14.28 -3.60
C ARG A 20 10.75 13.24 -4.60
N ILE A 21 11.25 12.01 -4.43
CA ILE A 21 10.87 10.87 -5.25
C ILE A 21 10.13 9.90 -4.34
N ALA A 22 8.92 9.50 -4.75
CA ALA A 22 8.16 8.44 -4.14
C ALA A 22 7.92 7.35 -5.18
N ASP A 23 8.10 6.10 -4.78
CA ASP A 23 7.83 4.93 -5.60
C ASP A 23 6.87 3.99 -4.88
N THR A 24 6.07 3.25 -5.63
CA THR A 24 5.14 2.28 -5.10
C THR A 24 5.38 0.91 -5.73
N ALA A 25 5.37 -0.13 -4.90
CA ALA A 25 5.54 -1.50 -5.33
C ALA A 25 4.46 -2.42 -4.73
N ASN A 26 3.94 -3.34 -5.53
CA ASN A 26 2.91 -4.29 -5.08
C ASN A 26 3.45 -5.47 -4.25
N ARG A 27 4.75 -5.62 -4.16
CA ARG A 27 5.37 -6.74 -3.43
C ARG A 27 6.19 -6.24 -2.26
N ARG A 28 6.12 -6.95 -1.16
CA ARG A 28 7.07 -6.85 -0.04
C ARG A 28 8.52 -7.10 -0.44
N ALA A 29 8.77 -7.37 -1.69
CA ALA A 29 9.99 -7.89 -2.22
C ALA A 29 11.06 -6.84 -2.42
N ILE A 30 11.22 -5.98 -1.43
CA ILE A 30 12.57 -5.47 -1.25
C ILE A 30 13.37 -6.44 -0.37
N VAL A 31 12.75 -7.25 0.50
CA VAL A 31 13.52 -8.04 1.48
C VAL A 31 13.03 -9.48 1.76
N SER A 32 11.91 -9.99 1.29
CA SER A 32 11.56 -11.37 1.64
C SER A 32 11.48 -12.31 0.43
N ARG A 33 12.51 -13.11 0.29
CA ARG A 33 12.47 -14.34 -0.49
C ARG A 33 11.67 -15.41 0.25
N HIS A 34 10.60 -15.89 -0.34
CA HIS A 34 10.15 -17.24 -0.05
C HIS A 34 11.18 -18.21 -0.65
N MET A 35 11.60 -19.20 0.13
CA MET A 35 12.58 -20.23 -0.28
C MET A 35 12.16 -21.05 -1.51
N SER A 36 10.95 -20.87 -2.02
CA SER A 36 10.43 -21.53 -3.22
C SER A 36 10.78 -20.86 -4.55
N GLU A 37 11.39 -19.69 -4.55
CA GLU A 37 11.85 -19.00 -5.78
C GLU A 37 13.35 -19.26 -6.08
N GLN A 38 13.97 -20.22 -5.40
CA GLN A 38 15.38 -20.58 -5.59
C GLN A 38 15.66 -21.38 -6.87
N ASP A 39 14.63 -21.83 -7.56
CA ASP A 39 14.76 -22.74 -8.72
C ASP A 39 14.70 -22.04 -10.10
N ASP A 40 14.81 -20.72 -10.17
CA ASP A 40 14.92 -20.04 -11.47
C ASP A 40 16.40 -19.90 -11.88
N PRO A 41 16.83 -20.55 -13.00
CA PRO A 41 18.23 -20.68 -13.37
C PRO A 41 18.90 -19.40 -13.92
N ILE A 42 18.21 -18.28 -13.97
CA ILE A 42 18.74 -17.00 -14.48
C ILE A 42 19.15 -16.09 -13.33
N ASN A 43 20.39 -16.24 -12.85
CA ASN A 43 21.13 -15.35 -11.93
C ASN A 43 20.28 -14.70 -10.81
N PRO A 44 19.87 -15.49 -9.80
CA PRO A 44 19.05 -14.96 -8.71
C PRO A 44 19.81 -13.96 -7.82
N ARG A 45 21.14 -13.97 -7.82
CA ARG A 45 21.96 -13.06 -6.99
C ARG A 45 21.94 -11.64 -7.51
N ASP A 46 22.10 -11.42 -8.81
CA ASP A 46 22.17 -10.08 -9.40
C ASP A 46 20.84 -9.31 -9.24
N VAL A 47 19.71 -10.02 -9.33
CA VAL A 47 18.38 -9.43 -9.12
C VAL A 47 18.14 -9.02 -7.66
N VAL A 48 18.74 -9.74 -6.71
CA VAL A 48 18.63 -9.42 -5.27
C VAL A 48 19.52 -8.23 -4.93
N ASP A 49 20.73 -8.21 -5.44
CA ASP A 49 21.69 -7.14 -5.16
C ASP A 49 21.21 -5.81 -5.77
N ASP A 50 20.65 -5.81 -6.96
CA ASP A 50 20.01 -4.63 -7.57
C ASP A 50 18.82 -4.10 -6.75
N ARG A 51 18.02 -5.00 -6.17
CA ARG A 51 16.87 -4.63 -5.34
C ARG A 51 17.28 -4.08 -3.97
N LEU A 52 18.29 -4.65 -3.35
CA LEU A 52 18.85 -4.16 -2.09
C LEU A 52 19.50 -2.79 -2.30
N ALA A 53 20.28 -2.63 -3.37
CA ALA A 53 20.90 -1.36 -3.73
C ALA A 53 19.87 -0.26 -4.01
N LEU A 54 18.66 -0.61 -4.51
CA LEU A 54 17.57 0.33 -4.71
C LEU A 54 16.90 0.71 -3.38
N ALA A 55 16.72 -0.26 -2.48
CA ALA A 55 16.10 -0.04 -1.17
C ALA A 55 16.92 0.92 -0.30
N ASP A 56 18.24 0.77 -0.32
CA ASP A 56 19.17 1.61 0.46
C ASP A 56 19.16 3.09 0.04
N ARG A 57 18.61 3.40 -1.14
CA ARG A 57 18.51 4.76 -1.67
C ARG A 57 17.24 5.50 -1.25
N PHE A 58 16.27 4.79 -0.68
CA PHE A 58 15.07 5.38 -0.09
C PHE A 58 15.25 5.52 1.42
N GLY A 59 15.19 6.74 1.92
CA GLY A 59 15.31 7.00 3.37
C GLY A 59 14.08 6.59 4.18
N LEU A 60 12.96 6.26 3.53
CA LEU A 60 11.71 5.83 4.17
C LEU A 60 11.02 4.78 3.33
N SER A 61 10.69 3.66 3.95
CA SER A 61 9.84 2.61 3.37
C SER A 61 8.62 2.40 4.24
N ILE A 62 7.44 2.48 3.65
CA ILE A 62 6.16 2.29 4.36
C ILE A 62 5.45 1.09 3.76
N GLY A 63 5.21 0.06 4.58
CA GLY A 63 4.44 -1.11 4.20
C GLY A 63 2.96 -0.91 4.47
N PHE A 64 2.13 -1.13 3.44
CA PHE A 64 0.67 -1.16 3.57
C PHE A 64 0.21 -2.62 3.60
N HIS A 65 -0.18 -3.09 4.77
CA HIS A 65 -0.68 -4.45 4.99
C HIS A 65 -2.21 -4.45 5.14
N ASN A 66 -2.82 -5.63 5.06
CA ASN A 66 -4.20 -5.77 5.48
C ASN A 66 -4.30 -5.36 6.96
N CYS A 67 -5.29 -4.53 7.27
CA CYS A 67 -5.57 -4.12 8.63
C CYS A 67 -6.06 -5.30 9.48
N SER A 68 -5.85 -5.25 10.80
CA SER A 68 -6.58 -6.08 11.73
C SER A 68 -8.10 -5.80 11.61
N GLN A 69 -8.92 -6.63 12.27
CA GLN A 69 -10.34 -6.40 12.30
C GLN A 69 -10.68 -5.10 13.05
N ASP A 70 -10.01 -4.86 14.16
CA ASP A 70 -10.23 -3.69 15.01
C ASP A 70 -9.79 -2.40 14.30
N ASP A 71 -8.57 -2.38 13.69
CA ASP A 71 -8.12 -1.24 12.90
C ASP A 71 -9.08 -0.92 11.75
N TYR A 72 -9.63 -1.95 11.09
CA TYR A 72 -10.58 -1.75 10.00
C TYR A 72 -11.86 -1.08 10.48
N LEU A 73 -12.42 -1.51 11.61
CA LEU A 73 -13.59 -0.91 12.22
C LEU A 73 -13.31 0.51 12.73
N ASP A 74 -12.13 0.76 13.28
CA ASP A 74 -11.73 2.10 13.73
C ASP A 74 -11.61 3.09 12.57
N ILE A 75 -11.08 2.64 11.43
CA ILE A 75 -11.04 3.46 10.20
C ILE A 75 -12.48 3.81 9.76
N ILE A 76 -13.39 2.86 9.78
CA ILE A 76 -14.80 3.10 9.41
C ILE A 76 -15.45 4.07 10.40
N ARG A 77 -15.22 3.89 11.71
CA ARG A 77 -15.74 4.80 12.75
C ARG A 77 -15.31 6.23 12.50
N GLY A 78 -14.01 6.45 12.24
CA GLY A 78 -13.50 7.79 11.96
C GLY A 78 -14.18 8.46 10.77
N TYR A 79 -14.40 7.73 9.69
CA TYR A 79 -15.11 8.26 8.52
C TYR A 79 -16.62 8.46 8.78
N ALA A 80 -17.25 7.49 9.42
CA ALA A 80 -18.68 7.55 9.70
C ALA A 80 -19.02 8.70 10.64
N GLU A 81 -18.21 8.92 11.68
CA GLU A 81 -18.36 10.05 12.61
C GLU A 81 -18.24 11.40 11.88
N ALA A 82 -17.20 11.56 11.05
CA ALA A 82 -16.99 12.79 10.28
C ALA A 82 -18.17 13.10 9.33
N LEU A 83 -18.88 12.08 8.84
CA LEU A 83 -20.01 12.22 7.93
C LEU A 83 -21.38 12.12 8.65
N GLY A 84 -21.40 11.93 9.96
CA GLY A 84 -22.63 11.75 10.75
C GLY A 84 -23.42 10.52 10.34
N LEU A 85 -22.72 9.43 9.98
CA LEU A 85 -23.28 8.14 9.60
C LEU A 85 -23.20 7.15 10.76
N SER A 86 -24.15 6.22 10.82
CA SER A 86 -24.10 5.07 11.72
C SER A 86 -23.92 3.78 10.93
N PHE A 87 -23.29 2.79 11.54
CA PHE A 87 -23.08 1.47 10.94
C PHE A 87 -23.07 0.39 12.00
N GLU A 88 -23.24 -0.85 11.56
CA GLU A 88 -23.11 -2.05 12.38
C GLU A 88 -21.80 -2.76 12.06
N ASP A 89 -21.04 -3.12 13.09
CA ASP A 89 -19.73 -3.78 12.97
C ASP A 89 -19.83 -5.07 12.12
N GLY A 90 -20.91 -5.84 12.30
CA GLY A 90 -21.16 -7.07 11.54
C GLY A 90 -21.32 -6.83 10.04
N ASP A 91 -22.04 -5.79 9.61
CA ASP A 91 -22.23 -5.45 8.21
C ASP A 91 -20.91 -4.97 7.56
N ALA A 92 -20.15 -4.16 8.30
CA ALA A 92 -18.83 -3.72 7.87
C ALA A 92 -17.85 -4.89 7.64
N LEU A 93 -17.84 -5.85 8.55
CA LEU A 93 -16.99 -7.03 8.45
C LEU A 93 -17.41 -7.96 7.31
N GLU A 94 -18.72 -8.13 7.10
CA GLU A 94 -19.23 -8.89 5.96
C GLU A 94 -18.86 -8.23 4.63
N TRP A 95 -18.95 -6.90 4.55
CA TRP A 95 -18.47 -6.14 3.40
C TRP A 95 -17.00 -6.43 3.09
N SER A 96 -16.14 -6.41 4.12
CA SER A 96 -14.72 -6.69 3.95
C SER A 96 -14.44 -8.11 3.45
N LYS A 97 -15.21 -9.09 3.94
CA LYS A 97 -15.11 -10.49 3.49
C LYS A 97 -15.45 -10.61 2.00
N ARG A 98 -16.53 -9.99 1.55
CA ARG A 98 -16.93 -10.00 0.14
C ARG A 98 -15.88 -9.35 -0.77
N ARG A 99 -15.12 -8.38 -0.27
CA ARG A 99 -14.03 -7.71 -1.01
C ARG A 99 -12.68 -8.42 -0.89
N GLY A 100 -12.58 -9.46 -0.07
CA GLY A 100 -11.37 -10.26 0.12
C GLY A 100 -10.22 -9.54 0.83
N ALA A 101 -10.46 -8.35 1.41
CA ALA A 101 -9.41 -7.58 2.07
C ALA A 101 -9.96 -6.63 3.13
N ARG A 102 -9.14 -6.33 4.14
CA ARG A 102 -9.34 -5.22 5.09
C ARG A 102 -8.27 -4.16 4.84
N SER A 103 -8.69 -3.01 4.37
CA SER A 103 -7.79 -1.88 4.09
C SER A 103 -8.56 -0.56 4.18
N GLY A 104 -7.86 0.56 4.30
CA GLY A 104 -8.47 1.88 4.29
C GLY A 104 -9.32 2.14 3.04
N ARG A 105 -8.92 1.61 1.87
CA ARG A 105 -9.72 1.71 0.64
C ARG A 105 -11.04 0.96 0.76
N VAL A 106 -11.03 -0.25 1.30
CA VAL A 106 -12.26 -1.06 1.48
C VAL A 106 -13.16 -0.41 2.53
N ALA A 107 -12.61 0.16 3.59
CA ALA A 107 -13.34 0.94 4.58
C ALA A 107 -14.01 2.17 3.95
N TRP A 108 -13.27 2.94 3.16
CA TRP A 108 -13.81 4.10 2.44
C TRP A 108 -14.96 3.73 1.49
N HIS A 109 -14.82 2.63 0.72
CA HIS A 109 -15.89 2.15 -0.16
C HIS A 109 -17.14 1.74 0.62
N TYR A 110 -16.97 1.16 1.83
CA TYR A 110 -18.11 0.83 2.69
C TYR A 110 -18.82 2.10 3.17
N VAL A 111 -18.08 3.10 3.64
CA VAL A 111 -18.65 4.38 4.07
C VAL A 111 -19.34 5.12 2.92
N THR A 112 -18.77 5.06 1.72
CA THR A 112 -19.41 5.59 0.49
C THR A 112 -20.76 4.92 0.23
N GLU A 113 -20.83 3.61 0.38
CA GLU A 113 -22.09 2.84 0.25
C GLU A 113 -23.10 3.24 1.33
N LEU A 114 -22.66 3.40 2.59
CA LEU A 114 -23.53 3.88 3.67
C LEU A 114 -24.09 5.27 3.39
N ALA A 115 -23.25 6.19 2.93
CA ALA A 115 -23.69 7.53 2.57
C ALA A 115 -24.73 7.51 1.44
N GLY A 116 -24.51 6.67 0.42
CA GLY A 116 -25.46 6.47 -0.67
C GLY A 116 -26.81 5.93 -0.18
N ARG A 117 -26.81 4.93 0.71
CA ARG A 117 -28.03 4.40 1.33
C ARG A 117 -28.76 5.45 2.17
N ALA A 118 -28.02 6.34 2.82
CA ALA A 118 -28.56 7.44 3.63
C ALA A 118 -28.95 8.67 2.80
N GLY A 119 -28.73 8.66 1.47
CA GLY A 119 -29.00 9.81 0.58
C GLY A 119 -28.14 11.03 0.90
N ARG A 120 -26.95 10.83 1.47
CA ARG A 120 -26.03 11.91 1.84
C ARG A 120 -24.91 12.06 0.80
N PRO A 121 -24.55 13.29 0.41
CA PRO A 121 -23.34 13.52 -0.37
C PRO A 121 -22.10 13.21 0.47
N LEU A 122 -21.02 12.80 -0.19
CA LEU A 122 -19.70 12.59 0.39
C LEU A 122 -18.91 13.89 0.41
#